data_16880685d78b66ebec993d80b258dc18
#
_entry.id   16880685d78b66ebec993d80b258dc18
#
_cell.length_a   1.000
_cell.length_b   1.000
_cell.length_c   1.000
_cell.angle_alpha   90.00
_cell.angle_beta   90.00
_cell.angle_gamma   90.00
#
_symmetry.space_group_name_H-M   'P 1'
#
loop_
_entity.id
_entity.type
_entity.pdbx_description
1 polymer ?
#
loop_
_entity_poly.entity_id
_entity_poly.type
_entity_poly.pdbx_seq_one_letter_code
_entity_poly.pdbx_strand_id
1 'polypeptide(L)'
;MPHRTEFPILRILKVIGGLLLVGGLAACQAANPPPAAINTTPVAPSFIQPIDEQQGTTFAFEPFTGAPGNIADELSNEIGAQAAIQGLNLVRRVGADATYRVNGYLAATGQPGKGTVFYVFDIVDRSGRRLKRISGAEETGGSTGDPWTGATSTVLTRIAERSVVEISAWLNR
;
A
#
# COMPACT_ATOMS: atom_id res chain seq x y z
N MET A 1 -7.68 44.00 56.12
CA MET A 1 -6.54 44.04 57.03
C MET A 1 -5.50 43.04 56.55
N PRO A 2 -4.32 43.46 56.64
CA PRO A 2 -3.39 43.45 55.51
C PRO A 2 -2.23 42.47 55.72
N HIS A 3 -1.43 42.27 54.74
CA HIS A 3 0.04 42.38 54.71
C HIS A 3 0.56 41.83 53.39
N ARG A 4 0.78 42.65 52.54
CA ARG A 4 2.03 43.19 51.98
C ARG A 4 3.29 42.63 52.63
N THR A 5 4.12 42.01 51.86
CA THR A 5 5.56 42.09 51.93
C THR A 5 6.17 42.00 50.54
N GLU A 6 6.47 43.15 50.09
CA GLU A 6 7.45 43.35 49.05
C GLU A 6 8.84 43.05 49.62
N PHE A 7 9.67 42.44 48.82
CA PHE A 7 11.12 42.52 49.06
C PHE A 7 11.84 42.89 47.78
N PRO A 8 12.81 43.78 47.99
CA PRO A 8 13.33 44.61 46.93
C PRO A 8 14.61 44.02 46.30
N ILE A 9 14.75 44.33 45.04
CA ILE A 9 15.92 44.90 44.40
C ILE A 9 17.25 44.69 45.13
N LEU A 10 18.12 43.94 44.55
CA LEU A 10 19.54 44.25 44.64
C LEU A 10 20.12 44.36 43.24
N ARG A 11 20.16 45.60 42.82
CA ARG A 11 21.13 46.11 41.87
C ARG A 11 22.51 45.84 42.45
N ILE A 12 23.45 45.65 41.60
CA ILE A 12 24.85 46.03 41.55
C ILE A 12 25.55 45.05 40.62
N LEU A 13 25.78 45.47 39.39
CA LEU A 13 26.98 46.13 38.94
C LEU A 13 28.22 45.24 39.06
N LYS A 14 28.68 44.74 37.97
CA LYS A 14 30.04 44.97 37.48
C LYS A 14 30.22 44.27 36.13
N VAL A 15 30.11 45.06 35.15
CA VAL A 15 31.06 45.30 34.06
C VAL A 15 32.46 44.94 34.48
N ILE A 16 33.12 44.20 33.67
CA ILE A 16 34.54 44.10 33.33
C ILE A 16 34.95 42.64 33.24
N GLY A 17 35.39 42.27 32.07
CA GLY A 17 36.39 41.23 31.97
C GLY A 17 36.11 40.16 30.96
N GLY A 18 36.75 40.33 29.84
CA GLY A 18 37.18 39.21 29.01
C GLY A 18 36.20 38.86 27.89
N LEU A 19 36.24 39.52 26.85
CA LEU A 19 37.05 39.32 25.62
C LEU A 19 37.70 37.95 25.56
N LEU A 20 37.42 37.27 24.46
CA LEU A 20 38.06 36.05 24.00
C LEU A 20 37.52 34.74 24.59
N LEU A 21 36.51 34.24 23.94
CA LEU A 21 36.45 32.83 23.50
C LEU A 21 35.45 32.75 22.37
N VAL A 22 35.80 33.35 21.25
CA VAL A 22 35.33 32.91 19.95
C VAL A 22 36.09 31.62 19.67
N GLY A 23 35.75 30.59 20.41
CA GLY A 23 36.16 29.22 20.18
C GLY A 23 35.24 28.63 19.16
N GLY A 24 35.75 28.37 17.99
CA GLY A 24 35.06 27.79 16.86
C GLY A 24 34.31 26.54 17.20
N LEU A 25 33.02 26.61 17.18
CA LEU A 25 32.15 25.53 16.80
C LEU A 25 32.27 25.46 15.27
N ALA A 26 33.43 25.03 14.78
CA ALA A 26 33.48 24.34 13.53
C ALA A 26 32.66 23.06 13.74
N ALA A 27 31.34 23.17 13.65
CA ALA A 27 30.50 22.04 13.42
C ALA A 27 31.11 21.35 12.21
N CYS A 28 31.67 20.19 12.44
CA CYS A 28 31.86 19.23 11.38
C CYS A 28 30.47 18.94 10.79
N GLN A 29 30.04 19.79 9.89
CA GLN A 29 29.13 19.37 8.88
C GLN A 29 29.94 18.38 8.04
N ALA A 30 29.93 17.12 8.47
CA ALA A 30 30.13 16.06 7.54
C ALA A 30 29.10 16.38 6.45
N ALA A 31 29.59 16.95 5.35
CA ALA A 31 28.80 17.09 4.16
C ALA A 31 28.41 15.65 3.77
N ASN A 32 27.26 15.22 4.25
CA ASN A 32 26.61 14.09 3.62
C ASN A 32 26.52 14.51 2.16
N PRO A 33 27.18 13.82 1.24
CA PRO A 33 26.96 14.08 -0.16
C PRO A 33 25.45 14.03 -0.35
N PRO A 34 24.84 14.96 -1.05
CA PRO A 34 23.43 14.91 -1.35
C PRO A 34 23.17 13.49 -1.89
N PRO A 35 22.12 12.81 -1.41
CA PRO A 35 21.82 11.49 -1.92
C PRO A 35 21.89 11.59 -3.44
N ALA A 36 22.72 10.74 -4.04
CA ALA A 36 22.95 10.75 -5.47
C ALA A 36 21.58 10.93 -6.11
N ALA A 37 21.42 11.98 -6.88
CA ALA A 37 20.14 12.28 -7.51
C ALA A 37 19.73 10.98 -8.19
N ILE A 38 18.71 10.34 -7.62
CA ILE A 38 18.10 9.20 -8.26
C ILE A 38 17.67 9.79 -9.57
N ASN A 39 18.34 9.44 -10.64
CA ASN A 39 17.91 9.77 -11.98
C ASN A 39 16.55 9.12 -12.14
N THR A 40 15.53 9.78 -11.62
CA THR A 40 14.16 9.53 -11.96
C THR A 40 13.95 10.08 -13.37
N THR A 41 14.67 9.51 -14.33
CA THR A 41 14.14 9.51 -15.68
C THR A 41 12.78 8.86 -15.52
N PRO A 42 11.68 9.55 -15.82
CA PRO A 42 10.39 8.91 -15.81
C PRO A 42 10.54 7.71 -16.74
N VAL A 43 10.63 6.51 -16.15
CA VAL A 43 10.52 5.30 -16.95
C VAL A 43 9.12 5.42 -17.52
N ALA A 44 9.04 5.79 -18.79
CA ALA A 44 7.79 5.73 -19.52
C ALA A 44 7.20 4.36 -19.19
N PRO A 45 5.92 4.27 -18.85
CA PRO A 45 5.31 3.00 -18.57
C PRO A 45 5.60 2.11 -19.77
N SER A 46 6.52 1.18 -19.58
CA SER A 46 6.79 0.19 -20.60
C SER A 46 5.51 -0.61 -20.72
N PHE A 47 4.73 -0.34 -21.73
CA PHE A 47 3.65 -1.21 -22.14
C PHE A 47 4.32 -2.49 -22.66
N ILE A 48 4.75 -3.33 -21.74
CA ILE A 48 5.18 -4.67 -22.11
C ILE A 48 3.89 -5.38 -22.43
N GLN A 49 3.67 -5.60 -23.71
CA GLN A 49 2.58 -6.44 -24.14
C GLN A 49 2.74 -7.82 -23.49
N PRO A 50 1.67 -8.41 -22.98
CA PRO A 50 1.71 -9.79 -22.53
C PRO A 50 2.29 -10.64 -23.66
N ILE A 51 3.14 -11.58 -23.30
CA ILE A 51 3.60 -12.58 -24.27
C ILE A 51 2.36 -13.35 -24.72
N ASP A 52 2.09 -13.30 -26.00
CA ASP A 52 0.87 -13.80 -26.63
C ASP A 52 0.92 -15.34 -26.73
N GLU A 53 0.91 -15.99 -25.57
CA GLU A 53 0.77 -17.46 -25.44
C GLU A 53 -0.38 -17.76 -24.49
N GLN A 54 -1.59 -17.47 -24.92
CA GLN A 54 -2.80 -17.68 -24.11
C GLN A 54 -2.99 -19.13 -23.64
N GLN A 55 -2.37 -20.11 -24.27
CA GLN A 55 -2.44 -21.52 -23.86
C GLN A 55 -1.42 -21.91 -22.80
N GLY A 56 -0.43 -21.06 -22.51
CA GLY A 56 0.62 -21.33 -21.52
C GLY A 56 0.71 -20.33 -20.38
N THR A 57 0.03 -19.21 -20.45
CA THR A 57 0.10 -18.16 -19.45
C THR A 57 -0.61 -18.56 -18.16
N THR A 58 0.13 -18.58 -17.07
CA THR A 58 -0.40 -18.96 -15.75
C THR A 58 -0.33 -17.81 -14.78
N PHE A 59 -1.31 -17.74 -13.89
CA PHE A 59 -1.38 -16.77 -12.79
C PHE A 59 -1.30 -17.49 -11.45
N ALA A 60 -0.55 -16.93 -10.52
CA ALA A 60 -0.58 -17.31 -9.11
C ALA A 60 -0.94 -16.09 -8.27
N PHE A 61 -2.01 -16.18 -7.50
CA PHE A 61 -2.31 -15.18 -6.48
C PHE A 61 -1.53 -15.52 -5.23
N GLU A 62 -0.77 -14.54 -4.74
CA GLU A 62 -0.11 -14.63 -3.45
C GLU A 62 -1.13 -14.38 -2.32
N PRO A 63 -0.83 -14.82 -1.09
CA PRO A 63 -1.71 -14.56 0.04
C PRO A 63 -2.02 -13.06 0.18
N PHE A 64 -3.30 -12.74 0.39
CA PHE A 64 -3.73 -11.36 0.50
C PHE A 64 -3.23 -10.71 1.79
N THR A 65 -2.85 -9.44 1.67
CA THR A 65 -2.39 -8.62 2.79
C THR A 65 -3.49 -7.63 3.21
N GLY A 66 -3.67 -7.44 4.51
CA GLY A 66 -4.54 -6.41 5.08
C GLY A 66 -5.97 -6.84 5.38
N ALA A 67 -6.37 -8.05 4.97
CA ALA A 67 -7.67 -8.62 5.31
C ALA A 67 -7.55 -9.74 6.37
N PRO A 68 -8.59 -10.00 7.18
CA PRO A 68 -8.69 -11.21 7.98
C PRO A 68 -8.64 -12.47 7.12
N GLY A 69 -8.13 -13.58 7.68
CA GLY A 69 -7.92 -14.81 6.94
C GLY A 69 -9.18 -15.35 6.28
N ASN A 70 -10.32 -15.33 6.97
CA ASN A 70 -11.60 -15.77 6.42
C ASN A 70 -12.05 -14.96 5.19
N ILE A 71 -11.82 -13.64 5.19
CA ILE A 71 -12.12 -12.76 4.05
C ILE A 71 -11.16 -13.03 2.90
N ALA A 72 -9.88 -13.21 3.20
CA ALA A 72 -8.86 -13.55 2.21
C ALA A 72 -9.15 -14.90 1.53
N ASP A 73 -9.53 -15.91 2.31
CA ASP A 73 -9.86 -17.25 1.81
C ASP A 73 -11.11 -17.22 0.92
N GLU A 74 -12.15 -16.50 1.36
CA GLU A 74 -13.38 -16.37 0.57
C GLU A 74 -13.11 -15.64 -0.74
N LEU A 75 -12.38 -14.51 -0.73
CA LEU A 75 -12.01 -13.79 -1.94
C LEU A 75 -11.16 -14.66 -2.88
N SER A 76 -10.25 -15.50 -2.34
CA SER A 76 -9.47 -16.44 -3.14
C SER A 76 -10.35 -17.47 -3.86
N ASN A 77 -11.41 -17.94 -3.20
CA ASN A 77 -12.37 -18.86 -3.79
C ASN A 77 -13.17 -18.19 -4.92
N GLU A 78 -13.64 -16.95 -4.68
CA GLU A 78 -14.37 -16.17 -5.67
C GLU A 78 -13.50 -15.85 -6.90
N ILE A 79 -12.25 -15.44 -6.70
CA ILE A 79 -11.29 -15.23 -7.79
C ILE A 79 -11.10 -16.52 -8.59
N GLY A 80 -10.98 -17.65 -7.90
CA GLY A 80 -10.85 -18.94 -8.58
C GLY A 80 -12.07 -19.31 -9.44
N ALA A 81 -13.26 -19.02 -8.96
CA ALA A 81 -14.50 -19.23 -9.71
C ALA A 81 -14.57 -18.32 -10.94
N GLN A 82 -14.27 -17.03 -10.77
CA GLN A 82 -14.27 -16.07 -11.87
C GLN A 82 -13.16 -16.34 -12.89
N ALA A 83 -11.97 -16.75 -12.45
CA ALA A 83 -10.87 -17.15 -13.33
C ALA A 83 -11.28 -18.32 -14.24
N ALA A 84 -11.99 -19.31 -13.70
CA ALA A 84 -12.51 -20.43 -14.48
C ALA A 84 -13.53 -19.96 -15.53
N ILE A 85 -14.42 -19.02 -15.18
CA ILE A 85 -15.41 -18.45 -16.10
C ILE A 85 -14.72 -17.69 -17.25
N GLN A 86 -13.65 -16.94 -16.95
CA GLN A 86 -12.92 -16.15 -17.92
C GLN A 86 -11.83 -16.92 -18.67
N GLY A 87 -11.66 -18.22 -18.38
CA GLY A 87 -10.64 -19.05 -18.99
C GLY A 87 -9.20 -18.70 -18.59
N LEU A 88 -9.01 -18.03 -17.46
CA LEU A 88 -7.68 -17.76 -16.92
C LEU A 88 -7.09 -19.01 -16.27
N ASN A 89 -5.87 -19.34 -16.64
CA ASN A 89 -5.15 -20.48 -16.07
C ASN A 89 -4.56 -20.12 -14.70
N LEU A 90 -5.33 -20.38 -13.64
CA LEU A 90 -4.96 -20.06 -12.27
C LEU A 90 -4.25 -21.23 -11.60
N VAL A 91 -3.02 -20.98 -11.13
CA VAL A 91 -2.26 -21.92 -10.29
C VAL A 91 -2.59 -21.62 -8.81
N ARG A 92 -3.25 -22.59 -8.15
CA ARG A 92 -3.72 -22.43 -6.76
C ARG A 92 -2.71 -22.89 -5.71
N ARG A 93 -1.53 -23.31 -6.10
CA ARG A 93 -0.49 -23.76 -5.19
C ARG A 93 0.43 -22.62 -4.82
N VAL A 94 0.52 -22.29 -3.54
CA VAL A 94 1.46 -21.30 -3.01
C VAL A 94 2.90 -21.70 -3.39
N GLY A 95 3.66 -20.74 -3.92
CA GLY A 95 5.03 -20.97 -4.35
C GLY A 95 5.20 -21.75 -5.66
N ALA A 96 4.10 -22.08 -6.37
CA ALA A 96 4.21 -22.70 -7.69
C ALA A 96 4.76 -21.70 -8.72
N ASP A 97 5.45 -22.24 -9.72
CA ASP A 97 5.85 -21.45 -10.87
C ASP A 97 4.63 -20.96 -11.64
N ALA A 98 4.60 -19.67 -11.90
CA ALA A 98 3.59 -19.02 -12.69
C ALA A 98 4.24 -18.00 -13.62
N THR A 99 3.61 -17.72 -14.75
CA THR A 99 4.05 -16.67 -15.66
C THR A 99 3.96 -15.31 -14.98
N TYR A 100 2.85 -15.09 -14.27
CA TYR A 100 2.57 -13.88 -13.52
C TYR A 100 2.19 -14.19 -12.08
N ARG A 101 2.63 -13.36 -11.15
CA ARG A 101 2.17 -13.37 -9.76
C ARG A 101 1.30 -12.16 -9.52
N VAL A 102 0.28 -12.33 -8.70
CA VAL A 102 -0.64 -11.25 -8.31
C VAL A 102 -0.54 -11.04 -6.82
N ASN A 103 0.00 -9.89 -6.42
CA ASN A 103 0.05 -9.46 -5.02
C ASN A 103 -1.20 -8.66 -4.71
N GLY A 104 -1.98 -9.11 -3.75
CA GLY A 104 -3.24 -8.49 -3.36
C GLY A 104 -3.17 -7.77 -2.02
N TYR A 105 -3.68 -6.53 -1.99
CA TYR A 105 -3.77 -5.69 -0.81
C TYR A 105 -5.21 -5.26 -0.62
N LEU A 106 -5.71 -5.44 0.59
CA LEU A 106 -7.09 -5.12 0.95
C LEU A 106 -7.11 -4.19 2.16
N ALA A 107 -8.06 -3.30 2.20
CA ALA A 107 -8.35 -2.47 3.35
C ALA A 107 -9.86 -2.23 3.43
N ALA A 108 -10.39 -2.15 4.64
CA ALA A 108 -11.80 -1.86 4.85
C ALA A 108 -11.97 -0.63 5.75
N THR A 109 -12.97 0.17 5.44
CA THR A 109 -13.46 1.23 6.30
C THR A 109 -14.95 1.02 6.55
N GLY A 110 -15.43 1.42 7.71
CA GLY A 110 -16.85 1.26 8.05
C GLY A 110 -17.32 2.24 9.09
N GLN A 111 -18.56 2.63 8.94
CA GLN A 111 -19.38 3.36 9.91
C GLN A 111 -20.79 2.78 9.84
N PRO A 112 -21.69 3.11 10.79
CA PRO A 112 -23.06 2.64 10.73
C PRO A 112 -23.72 2.96 9.39
N GLY A 113 -24.19 1.92 8.70
CA GLY A 113 -24.89 2.03 7.42
C GLY A 113 -24.03 2.33 6.19
N LYS A 114 -22.72 2.54 6.34
CA LYS A 114 -21.83 2.83 5.21
C LYS A 114 -20.43 2.27 5.44
N GLY A 115 -19.93 1.52 4.51
CA GLY A 115 -18.56 1.00 4.52
C GLY A 115 -18.01 0.85 3.11
N THR A 116 -16.71 0.60 3.02
CA THR A 116 -16.02 0.42 1.75
C THR A 116 -14.88 -0.56 1.93
N VAL A 117 -14.77 -1.51 1.02
CA VAL A 117 -13.59 -2.36 0.86
C VAL A 117 -12.79 -1.83 -0.32
N PHE A 118 -11.55 -1.45 -0.06
CA PHE A 118 -10.57 -1.05 -1.07
C PHE A 118 -9.70 -2.25 -1.42
N TYR A 119 -9.35 -2.37 -2.68
CA TYR A 119 -8.45 -3.42 -3.14
C TYR A 119 -7.44 -2.89 -4.16
N VAL A 120 -6.25 -3.50 -4.13
CA VAL A 120 -5.18 -3.29 -5.10
C VAL A 120 -4.58 -4.63 -5.44
N PHE A 121 -4.49 -4.94 -6.72
CA PHE A 121 -3.80 -6.13 -7.23
C PHE A 121 -2.66 -5.70 -8.15
N ASP A 122 -1.45 -6.08 -7.80
CA ASP A 122 -0.25 -5.86 -8.61
C ASP A 122 0.12 -7.12 -9.34
N ILE A 123 0.04 -7.10 -10.65
CA ILE A 123 0.52 -8.18 -11.50
C ILE A 123 2.01 -7.94 -11.75
N VAL A 124 2.82 -8.92 -11.35
CA VAL A 124 4.28 -8.88 -11.49
C VAL A 124 4.79 -10.04 -12.34
N ASP A 125 5.90 -9.82 -13.02
CA ASP A 125 6.62 -10.87 -13.73
C ASP A 125 7.51 -11.70 -12.79
N ARG A 126 8.21 -12.69 -13.33
CA ARG A 126 9.12 -13.55 -12.57
C ARG A 126 10.28 -12.78 -11.91
N SER A 127 10.62 -11.59 -12.40
CA SER A 127 11.63 -10.72 -11.80
C SER A 127 11.09 -9.85 -10.66
N GLY A 128 9.78 -9.90 -10.39
CA GLY A 128 9.10 -9.05 -9.42
C GLY A 128 8.76 -7.66 -9.94
N ARG A 129 8.97 -7.40 -11.23
CA ARG A 129 8.63 -6.12 -11.84
C ARG A 129 7.12 -6.05 -12.07
N ARG A 130 6.50 -4.97 -11.58
CA ARG A 130 5.07 -4.75 -11.78
C ARG A 130 4.78 -4.38 -13.23
N LEU A 131 3.88 -5.14 -13.83
CA LEU A 131 3.43 -4.98 -15.21
C LEU A 131 2.08 -4.25 -15.28
N LYS A 132 1.19 -4.52 -14.33
CA LYS A 132 -0.15 -3.94 -14.26
C LYS A 132 -0.57 -3.77 -12.81
N ARG A 133 -1.28 -2.70 -12.53
CA ARG A 133 -2.01 -2.49 -11.28
C ARG A 133 -3.50 -2.39 -11.58
N ILE A 134 -4.28 -3.13 -10.83
CA ILE A 134 -5.73 -3.06 -10.77
C ILE A 134 -6.08 -2.53 -9.38
N SER A 135 -6.96 -1.56 -9.30
CA SER A 135 -7.40 -1.04 -8.01
C SER A 135 -8.84 -0.61 -8.08
N GLY A 136 -9.53 -0.74 -6.98
CA GLY A 136 -10.93 -0.37 -6.89
C GLY A 136 -11.43 -0.28 -5.46
N ALA A 137 -12.70 0.01 -5.36
CA ALA A 137 -13.44 0.10 -4.12
C ALA A 137 -14.84 -0.45 -4.32
N GLU A 138 -15.31 -1.25 -3.35
CA GLU A 138 -16.68 -1.76 -3.30
C GLU A 138 -17.38 -1.23 -2.06
N GLU A 139 -18.56 -0.68 -2.27
CA GLU A 139 -19.40 -0.24 -1.16
C GLU A 139 -19.99 -1.44 -0.41
N THR A 140 -20.07 -1.29 0.90
CA THR A 140 -20.66 -2.27 1.80
C THR A 140 -21.80 -1.64 2.60
N GLY A 141 -22.61 -2.46 3.25
CA GLY A 141 -23.67 -1.99 4.14
C GLY A 141 -23.18 -1.31 5.43
N GLY A 142 -21.85 -1.21 5.58
CA GLY A 142 -21.23 -0.67 6.78
C GLY A 142 -21.29 -1.60 7.98
N SER A 143 -20.71 -1.16 9.08
CA SER A 143 -20.70 -1.91 10.34
C SER A 143 -20.60 -0.98 11.54
N THR A 144 -20.95 -1.49 12.72
CA THR A 144 -20.76 -0.81 14.00
C THR A 144 -19.62 -1.45 14.76
N GLY A 145 -18.39 -1.36 14.27
CA GLY A 145 -17.25 -2.00 14.89
C GLY A 145 -16.22 -2.42 13.86
N ASP A 146 -16.10 -3.74 13.65
CA ASP A 146 -15.18 -4.25 12.66
C ASP A 146 -15.66 -3.96 11.22
N PRO A 147 -14.93 -3.14 10.42
CA PRO A 147 -15.32 -2.79 9.05
C PRO A 147 -15.40 -4.01 8.12
N TRP A 148 -14.72 -5.10 8.45
CA TRP A 148 -14.74 -6.32 7.65
C TRP A 148 -16.06 -7.09 7.70
N THR A 149 -16.92 -6.83 8.69
CA THR A 149 -18.26 -7.44 8.73
C THR A 149 -19.15 -7.02 7.56
N GLY A 150 -18.84 -5.89 6.92
CA GLY A 150 -19.51 -5.46 5.69
C GLY A 150 -18.99 -6.13 4.42
N ALA A 151 -17.85 -6.82 4.48
CA ALA A 151 -17.26 -7.53 3.35
C ALA A 151 -17.96 -8.89 3.13
N THR A 152 -19.21 -8.85 2.71
CA THR A 152 -20.01 -10.04 2.46
C THR A 152 -19.58 -10.77 1.18
N SER A 153 -19.97 -12.04 1.01
CA SER A 153 -19.74 -12.82 -0.20
C SER A 153 -20.10 -12.04 -1.47
N THR A 154 -21.23 -11.33 -1.47
CA THR A 154 -21.65 -10.50 -2.62
C THR A 154 -20.62 -9.40 -2.95
N VAL A 155 -20.03 -8.77 -1.94
CA VAL A 155 -18.99 -7.76 -2.12
C VAL A 155 -17.72 -8.40 -2.69
N LEU A 156 -17.31 -9.53 -2.14
CA LEU A 156 -16.12 -10.26 -2.56
C LEU A 156 -16.26 -10.82 -3.97
N THR A 157 -17.44 -11.33 -4.34
CA THR A 157 -17.74 -11.76 -5.72
C THR A 157 -17.57 -10.60 -6.70
N ARG A 158 -18.09 -9.39 -6.39
CA ARG A 158 -17.90 -8.23 -7.27
C ARG A 158 -16.44 -7.80 -7.42
N ILE A 159 -15.67 -7.86 -6.33
CA ILE A 159 -14.22 -7.58 -6.38
C ILE A 159 -13.52 -8.59 -7.29
N ALA A 160 -13.83 -9.88 -7.12
CA ALA A 160 -13.27 -10.96 -7.92
C ALA A 160 -13.62 -10.81 -9.41
N GLU A 161 -14.90 -10.60 -9.73
CA GLU A 161 -15.39 -10.42 -11.08
C GLU A 161 -14.69 -9.27 -11.80
N ARG A 162 -14.70 -8.07 -11.21
CA ARG A 162 -14.06 -6.90 -11.80
C ARG A 162 -12.56 -7.11 -12.02
N SER A 163 -11.89 -7.67 -11.03
CA SER A 163 -10.45 -7.87 -11.09
C SER A 163 -10.05 -8.89 -12.16
N VAL A 164 -10.77 -10.01 -12.24
CA VAL A 164 -10.50 -11.06 -13.22
C VAL A 164 -10.83 -10.58 -14.64
N VAL A 165 -11.93 -9.84 -14.83
CA VAL A 165 -12.26 -9.22 -16.11
C VAL A 165 -11.16 -8.24 -16.56
N GLU A 166 -10.61 -7.43 -15.66
CA GLU A 166 -9.51 -6.53 -16.00
C GLU A 166 -8.21 -7.28 -16.34
N ILE A 167 -7.93 -8.40 -15.68
CA ILE A 167 -6.79 -9.26 -16.01
C ILE A 167 -6.98 -9.82 -17.42
N SER A 168 -8.15 -10.40 -17.71
CA SER A 168 -8.48 -10.92 -19.03
C SER A 168 -8.36 -9.86 -20.13
N ALA A 169 -8.90 -8.68 -19.88
CA ALA A 169 -8.83 -7.56 -20.83
C ALA A 169 -7.40 -7.07 -21.06
N TRP A 170 -6.54 -7.16 -20.05
CA TRP A 170 -5.13 -6.80 -20.16
C TRP A 170 -4.35 -7.84 -20.97
N LEU A 171 -4.66 -9.12 -20.83
CA LEU A 171 -4.02 -10.20 -21.61
C LEU A 171 -4.38 -10.17 -23.09
N ASN A 172 -5.60 -9.74 -23.41
CA ASN A 172 -6.14 -9.76 -24.77
C ASN A 172 -5.82 -8.47 -25.57
N ARG A 173 -4.87 -7.66 -25.11
CA ARG A 173 -4.40 -6.45 -25.81
C ARG A 173 -3.15 -6.72 -26.61
#